data_315825d9aecea71f61b455981b5e87fe
#
_entry.id   315825d9aecea71f61b455981b5e87fe
#
_cell.length_a   1.000
_cell.length_b   1.000
_cell.length_c   1.000
_cell.angle_alpha   90.00
_cell.angle_beta   90.00
_cell.angle_gamma   90.00
#
_symmetry.space_group_name_H-M   'P 1'
#
loop_
_entity.id
_entity.type
_entity.pdbx_description
1 polymer ?
#
loop_
_entity_poly.entity_id
_entity_poly.type
_entity_poly.pdbx_seq_one_letter_code
_entity_poly.pdbx_strand_id
1 'polypeptide(L)'
;MDRGQFFDRLAVLDEEHLKKALWNLYWRGTAAMRRRIEVEVDPVSPRRRPVEADAVDPQWTLSEVREFVDLARSGAYLAGDRRVTPRECTRWRFTFQRLVKDVELALRDDDIADGAAAMAPLLDLAQEMRGYDYFHSEDPIEVARIVVSDEVTLLWSRVQDRLGFGALARSAAPQLVRWESEHGWTRTGFGRVREKETSLAAVLERLLTAPDMWVTFVDRYLEALDAVTVRDAATARHGRHSSDRGREQRAGDLAEWHLLLLGRLSGGDAEDRLDRLATHPALGGPDLTYFRARLAHRRGEQAAARRLVSDALERLPGHQGYLGFANEIGAPLPARAEAANHSRFRRLMSEEG
;
A
#
# COMPACT_ATOMS: atom_id res chain seq x y z
N MET A 1 -19.31 -25.46 12.58
CA MET A 1 -20.70 -25.91 12.33
C MET A 1 -20.99 -25.58 10.88
N ASP A 2 -21.31 -26.56 10.06
CA ASP A 2 -21.70 -26.34 8.68
C ASP A 2 -23.18 -25.93 8.56
N ARG A 3 -23.63 -25.64 7.33
CA ARG A 3 -25.03 -25.19 7.07
C ARG A 3 -26.07 -26.25 7.49
N GLY A 4 -25.82 -27.53 7.22
CA GLY A 4 -26.74 -28.63 7.57
C GLY A 4 -26.88 -28.74 9.08
N GLN A 5 -25.79 -28.85 9.80
CA GLN A 5 -25.78 -28.88 11.26
C GLN A 5 -26.44 -27.66 11.90
N PHE A 6 -26.36 -26.49 11.25
CA PHE A 6 -27.06 -25.30 11.74
C PHE A 6 -28.57 -25.42 11.57
N PHE A 7 -29.03 -25.84 10.40
CA PHE A 7 -30.47 -26.04 10.16
C PHE A 7 -31.05 -27.17 11.01
N ASP A 8 -30.34 -28.28 11.22
CA ASP A 8 -30.77 -29.36 12.08
C ASP A 8 -30.98 -28.87 13.53
N ARG A 9 -30.12 -27.99 14.03
CA ARG A 9 -30.28 -27.37 15.35
C ARG A 9 -31.47 -26.40 15.40
N LEU A 10 -31.71 -25.65 14.33
CA LEU A 10 -32.85 -24.75 14.26
C LEU A 10 -34.17 -25.52 14.19
N ALA A 11 -34.18 -26.67 13.51
CA ALA A 11 -35.38 -27.51 13.37
C ALA A 11 -35.91 -28.09 14.71
N VAL A 12 -35.05 -28.16 15.72
CA VAL A 12 -35.41 -28.63 17.07
C VAL A 12 -36.01 -27.51 17.94
N LEU A 13 -35.82 -26.23 17.52
CA LEU A 13 -36.34 -25.09 18.26
C LEU A 13 -37.76 -24.76 17.82
N ASP A 14 -38.64 -24.48 18.78
CA ASP A 14 -39.95 -23.93 18.49
C ASP A 14 -39.86 -22.45 18.07
N GLU A 15 -40.93 -21.91 17.55
CA GLU A 15 -41.02 -20.55 17.03
C GLU A 15 -40.68 -19.50 18.09
N GLU A 16 -41.07 -19.68 19.33
CA GLU A 16 -40.80 -18.75 20.42
C GLU A 16 -39.33 -18.73 20.79
N HIS A 17 -38.65 -19.86 20.81
CA HIS A 17 -37.23 -19.95 21.03
C HIS A 17 -36.43 -19.34 19.86
N LEU A 18 -36.90 -19.51 18.62
CA LEU A 18 -36.29 -18.89 17.43
C LEU A 18 -36.39 -17.35 17.48
N LYS A 19 -37.61 -16.83 17.81
CA LYS A 19 -37.81 -15.39 17.98
C LYS A 19 -36.94 -14.82 19.08
N LYS A 20 -36.83 -15.49 20.21
CA LYS A 20 -36.00 -15.08 21.35
C LYS A 20 -34.50 -15.12 21.02
N ALA A 21 -34.07 -16.12 20.31
CA ALA A 21 -32.66 -16.22 19.84
C ALA A 21 -32.33 -15.07 18.86
N LEU A 22 -33.23 -14.81 17.89
CA LEU A 22 -33.08 -13.72 16.92
C LEU A 22 -33.13 -12.36 17.61
N TRP A 23 -34.02 -12.16 18.59
CA TRP A 23 -34.08 -10.95 19.40
C TRP A 23 -32.78 -10.72 20.21
N ASN A 24 -32.22 -11.77 20.80
CA ASN A 24 -30.94 -11.67 21.52
C ASN A 24 -29.77 -11.31 20.60
N LEU A 25 -29.74 -11.85 19.35
CA LEU A 25 -28.77 -11.49 18.34
C LEU A 25 -28.93 -10.03 17.90
N TYR A 26 -30.16 -9.58 17.70
CA TYR A 26 -30.50 -8.21 17.37
C TYR A 26 -30.06 -7.24 18.50
N TRP A 27 -30.48 -7.54 19.73
CA TRP A 27 -30.21 -6.65 20.88
C TRP A 27 -28.73 -6.52 21.23
N ARG A 28 -27.98 -7.62 21.13
CA ARG A 28 -26.55 -7.67 21.40
C ARG A 28 -25.69 -7.39 20.17
N GLY A 29 -26.29 -7.27 19.01
CA GLY A 29 -25.61 -7.04 17.74
C GLY A 29 -25.15 -5.60 17.58
N THR A 30 -24.13 -5.42 16.74
CA THR A 30 -23.71 -4.10 16.25
C THR A 30 -24.86 -3.46 15.44
N ALA A 31 -24.76 -2.14 15.18
CA ALA A 31 -25.75 -1.45 14.33
C ALA A 31 -25.89 -2.11 12.95
N ALA A 32 -24.77 -2.58 12.37
CA ALA A 32 -24.72 -3.33 11.12
C ALA A 32 -25.51 -4.65 11.19
N MET A 33 -25.32 -5.38 12.27
CA MET A 33 -26.03 -6.66 12.46
C MET A 33 -27.52 -6.45 12.67
N ARG A 34 -27.94 -5.41 13.40
CA ARG A 34 -29.34 -5.04 13.59
C ARG A 34 -30.03 -4.73 12.27
N ARG A 35 -29.46 -3.86 11.43
CA ARG A 35 -30.02 -3.56 10.10
C ARG A 35 -30.12 -4.79 9.20
N ARG A 36 -29.13 -5.69 9.20
CA ARG A 36 -29.23 -6.95 8.45
C ARG A 36 -30.39 -7.81 8.93
N ILE A 37 -30.56 -7.94 10.23
CA ILE A 37 -31.69 -8.68 10.82
C ILE A 37 -33.01 -8.00 10.46
N GLU A 38 -33.09 -6.66 10.51
CA GLU A 38 -34.26 -5.88 10.12
C GLU A 38 -34.65 -6.17 8.66
N VAL A 39 -33.67 -6.09 7.72
CA VAL A 39 -33.90 -6.39 6.30
C VAL A 39 -34.36 -7.83 6.05
N GLU A 40 -33.83 -8.79 6.79
CA GLU A 40 -34.21 -10.21 6.62
C GLU A 40 -35.57 -10.54 7.26
N VAL A 41 -35.97 -9.80 8.28
CA VAL A 41 -37.20 -10.03 9.05
C VAL A 41 -38.37 -9.17 8.53
N ASP A 42 -38.12 -8.11 7.76
CA ASP A 42 -39.15 -7.25 7.21
C ASP A 42 -40.01 -7.98 6.15
N PRO A 43 -41.31 -8.25 6.41
CA PRO A 43 -42.17 -8.93 5.46
C PRO A 43 -42.54 -8.07 4.23
N VAL A 44 -42.28 -6.77 4.28
CA VAL A 44 -42.52 -5.81 3.18
C VAL A 44 -41.33 -5.65 2.29
N SER A 45 -40.14 -6.09 2.74
CA SER A 45 -38.93 -6.11 1.91
C SER A 45 -39.20 -6.99 0.68
N PRO A 46 -39.14 -6.49 -0.54
CA PRO A 46 -39.43 -7.28 -1.73
C PRO A 46 -38.48 -8.48 -1.74
N ARG A 47 -39.04 -9.68 -1.55
CA ARG A 47 -38.31 -10.94 -1.73
C ARG A 47 -37.50 -10.82 -2.98
N ARG A 48 -36.18 -10.82 -2.83
CA ARG A 48 -35.15 -10.74 -3.85
C ARG A 48 -35.70 -10.82 -5.26
N ARG A 49 -35.90 -9.67 -5.91
CA ARG A 49 -35.71 -9.61 -7.35
C ARG A 49 -34.30 -10.14 -7.65
N PRO A 50 -34.08 -10.87 -8.77
CA PRO A 50 -32.70 -11.19 -9.18
C PRO A 50 -31.99 -9.86 -9.20
N VAL A 51 -31.01 -9.74 -8.31
CA VAL A 51 -30.32 -8.49 -7.98
C VAL A 51 -29.64 -8.03 -9.25
N GLU A 52 -30.12 -6.94 -9.84
CA GLU A 52 -29.26 -6.02 -10.57
C GLU A 52 -28.12 -5.74 -9.62
N ALA A 53 -26.90 -5.99 -10.08
CA ALA A 53 -25.68 -6.07 -9.30
C ALA A 53 -25.66 -5.04 -8.16
N ASP A 54 -25.70 -5.53 -6.97
CA ASP A 54 -25.75 -4.90 -5.66
C ASP A 54 -25.40 -3.40 -5.67
N ALA A 55 -26.39 -2.53 -5.61
CA ALA A 55 -26.19 -1.14 -5.24
C ALA A 55 -25.77 -1.14 -3.76
N VAL A 56 -24.49 -1.09 -3.51
CA VAL A 56 -23.91 -0.95 -2.18
C VAL A 56 -24.12 0.50 -1.75
N ASP A 57 -24.69 0.72 -0.57
CA ASP A 57 -24.76 2.08 0.01
C ASP A 57 -23.34 2.53 0.41
N PRO A 58 -22.73 3.53 -0.28
CA PRO A 58 -21.35 3.94 -0.02
C PRO A 58 -21.12 4.45 1.41
N GLN A 59 -22.11 5.17 1.97
CA GLN A 59 -22.03 5.70 3.33
C GLN A 59 -22.08 4.59 4.38
N TRP A 60 -22.89 3.58 4.13
CA TRP A 60 -22.93 2.39 4.97
C TRP A 60 -21.61 1.62 4.91
N THR A 61 -21.07 1.41 3.71
CA THR A 61 -19.77 0.75 3.50
C THR A 61 -18.66 1.47 4.25
N LEU A 62 -18.60 2.79 4.17
CA LEU A 62 -17.63 3.60 4.90
C LEU A 62 -17.76 3.39 6.43
N SER A 63 -18.98 3.33 6.96
CA SER A 63 -19.21 3.07 8.38
C SER A 63 -18.75 1.67 8.79
N GLU A 64 -19.07 0.63 8.00
CA GLU A 64 -18.60 -0.73 8.27
C GLU A 64 -17.07 -0.86 8.21
N VAL A 65 -16.44 -0.19 7.24
CA VAL A 65 -14.97 -0.15 7.15
C VAL A 65 -14.36 0.49 8.38
N ARG A 66 -14.86 1.62 8.82
CA ARG A 66 -14.36 2.30 10.04
C ARG A 66 -14.50 1.40 11.26
N GLU A 67 -15.67 0.82 11.47
CA GLU A 67 -15.91 -0.12 12.58
C GLU A 67 -14.95 -1.32 12.52
N PHE A 68 -14.72 -1.89 11.33
CA PHE A 68 -13.79 -3.00 11.15
C PHE A 68 -12.35 -2.61 11.45
N VAL A 69 -11.90 -1.45 10.94
CA VAL A 69 -10.54 -0.94 11.14
C VAL A 69 -10.29 -0.63 12.62
N ASP A 70 -11.24 0.04 13.29
CA ASP A 70 -11.14 0.37 14.71
C ASP A 70 -11.14 -0.91 15.58
N LEU A 71 -11.96 -1.89 15.22
CA LEU A 71 -11.99 -3.18 15.90
C LEU A 71 -10.67 -3.94 15.72
N ALA A 72 -10.11 -3.92 14.52
CA ALA A 72 -8.81 -4.53 14.26
C ALA A 72 -7.69 -3.84 15.05
N ARG A 73 -7.63 -2.52 15.03
CA ARG A 73 -6.66 -1.71 15.79
C ARG A 73 -6.77 -1.88 17.30
N SER A 74 -7.98 -2.11 17.80
CA SER A 74 -8.18 -2.42 19.23
C SER A 74 -7.73 -3.82 19.64
N GLY A 75 -7.23 -4.62 18.69
CA GLY A 75 -6.72 -5.96 18.94
C GLY A 75 -7.77 -7.06 18.94
N ALA A 76 -8.98 -6.82 18.45
CA ALA A 76 -10.06 -7.82 18.44
C ALA A 76 -9.74 -9.09 17.63
N TYR A 77 -8.80 -8.99 16.69
CA TYR A 77 -8.31 -10.12 15.90
C TYR A 77 -6.92 -10.58 16.37
N LEU A 78 -6.36 -9.93 17.40
CA LEU A 78 -5.13 -10.31 18.09
C LEU A 78 -5.48 -11.27 19.23
N ALA A 79 -4.81 -12.38 19.28
CA ALA A 79 -4.97 -13.31 20.39
C ALA A 79 -4.18 -12.91 21.66
N GLY A 80 -3.65 -11.69 21.75
CA GLY A 80 -2.71 -11.28 22.79
C GLY A 80 -1.49 -12.21 22.77
N ASP A 81 -1.10 -12.76 23.94
CA ASP A 81 -0.09 -13.84 24.02
C ASP A 81 -0.59 -15.19 23.49
N ARG A 82 -1.81 -15.26 23.02
CA ARG A 82 -2.40 -16.46 22.43
C ARG A 82 -2.19 -16.44 20.93
N ARG A 83 -1.98 -17.61 20.35
CA ARG A 83 -1.94 -17.81 18.92
C ARG A 83 -3.34 -17.53 18.34
N VAL A 84 -3.39 -16.71 17.27
CA VAL A 84 -4.64 -16.49 16.54
C VAL A 84 -5.19 -17.84 16.08
N THR A 85 -6.43 -18.09 16.36
CA THR A 85 -7.04 -19.36 15.92
C THR A 85 -7.30 -19.33 14.42
N PRO A 86 -7.27 -20.50 13.73
CA PRO A 86 -7.61 -20.57 12.31
C PRO A 86 -8.99 -19.97 11.97
N ARG A 87 -9.92 -19.97 12.94
CA ARG A 87 -11.25 -19.36 12.77
C ARG A 87 -11.20 -17.84 12.77
N GLU A 88 -10.36 -17.23 13.59
CA GLU A 88 -10.18 -15.77 13.65
C GLU A 88 -9.48 -15.25 12.39
N CYS A 89 -8.44 -15.93 11.92
CA CYS A 89 -7.81 -15.65 10.64
C CYS A 89 -8.81 -15.76 9.49
N THR A 90 -9.63 -16.81 9.50
CA THR A 90 -10.65 -17.03 8.49
C THR A 90 -11.71 -15.92 8.51
N ARG A 91 -12.17 -15.52 9.70
CA ARG A 91 -13.14 -14.44 9.88
C ARG A 91 -12.60 -13.11 9.41
N TRP A 92 -11.38 -12.75 9.82
CA TRP A 92 -10.73 -11.52 9.37
C TRP A 92 -10.63 -11.49 7.85
N ARG A 93 -10.08 -12.54 7.24
CA ARG A 93 -9.89 -12.65 5.79
C ARG A 93 -11.18 -12.41 5.01
N PHE A 94 -12.26 -13.11 5.37
CA PHE A 94 -13.52 -12.96 4.65
C PHE A 94 -14.17 -11.59 4.87
N THR A 95 -14.03 -11.01 6.07
CA THR A 95 -14.52 -9.66 6.33
C THR A 95 -13.75 -8.64 5.51
N PHE A 96 -12.42 -8.72 5.49
CA PHE A 96 -11.58 -7.84 4.71
C PHE A 96 -11.88 -7.93 3.20
N GLN A 97 -11.92 -9.15 2.65
CA GLN A 97 -12.26 -9.38 1.24
C GLN A 97 -13.64 -8.82 0.88
N ARG A 98 -14.64 -9.03 1.73
CA ARG A 98 -15.98 -8.50 1.50
C ARG A 98 -15.97 -6.98 1.49
N LEU A 99 -15.33 -6.36 2.48
CA LEU A 99 -15.27 -4.90 2.58
C LEU A 99 -14.53 -4.28 1.39
N VAL A 100 -13.41 -4.85 0.95
CA VAL A 100 -12.72 -4.38 -0.27
C VAL A 100 -13.68 -4.45 -1.47
N LYS A 101 -14.38 -5.56 -1.66
CA LYS A 101 -15.35 -5.72 -2.75
C LYS A 101 -16.52 -4.72 -2.64
N ASP A 102 -17.04 -4.49 -1.45
CA ASP A 102 -18.12 -3.51 -1.23
C ASP A 102 -17.62 -2.09 -1.55
N VAL A 103 -16.36 -1.77 -1.22
CA VAL A 103 -15.72 -0.48 -1.57
C VAL A 103 -15.44 -0.36 -3.07
N GLU A 104 -14.99 -1.43 -3.73
CA GLU A 104 -14.87 -1.46 -5.20
C GLU A 104 -16.21 -1.11 -5.89
N LEU A 105 -17.32 -1.63 -5.37
CA LEU A 105 -18.65 -1.32 -5.89
C LEU A 105 -19.03 0.15 -5.60
N ALA A 106 -18.77 0.65 -4.39
CA ALA A 106 -18.99 2.06 -4.04
C ALA A 106 -18.18 3.02 -4.91
N LEU A 107 -16.96 2.64 -5.32
CA LEU A 107 -16.12 3.44 -6.24
C LEU A 107 -16.64 3.45 -7.69
N ARG A 108 -17.61 2.61 -8.04
CA ARG A 108 -18.26 2.62 -9.36
C ARG A 108 -19.39 3.65 -9.48
N ASP A 109 -19.86 4.15 -8.34
CA ASP A 109 -20.90 5.17 -8.29
C ASP A 109 -20.44 6.50 -8.89
N ASP A 110 -21.39 7.40 -9.12
CA ASP A 110 -21.09 8.76 -9.59
C ASP A 110 -20.46 9.60 -8.47
N ASP A 111 -20.92 9.46 -7.24
CA ASP A 111 -20.29 10.04 -6.05
C ASP A 111 -19.36 9.02 -5.39
N ILE A 112 -18.08 9.20 -5.62
CA ILE A 112 -17.03 8.30 -5.09
C ILE A 112 -16.48 8.72 -3.72
N ALA A 113 -16.97 9.81 -3.12
CA ALA A 113 -16.35 10.40 -1.92
C ALA A 113 -16.24 9.39 -0.77
N ASP A 114 -17.34 8.70 -0.46
CA ASP A 114 -17.39 7.71 0.62
C ASP A 114 -16.60 6.44 0.26
N GLY A 115 -16.64 5.99 -1.00
CA GLY A 115 -15.83 4.86 -1.48
C GLY A 115 -14.34 5.14 -1.37
N ALA A 116 -13.89 6.32 -1.80
CA ALA A 116 -12.48 6.73 -1.67
C ALA A 116 -12.05 6.88 -0.20
N ALA A 117 -12.93 7.41 0.66
CA ALA A 117 -12.68 7.51 2.08
C ALA A 117 -12.65 6.14 2.78
N ALA A 118 -13.31 5.12 2.22
CA ALA A 118 -13.32 3.77 2.76
C ALA A 118 -12.12 2.92 2.31
N MET A 119 -11.62 3.09 1.07
CA MET A 119 -10.51 2.29 0.55
C MET A 119 -9.19 2.58 1.31
N ALA A 120 -8.86 3.84 1.53
CA ALA A 120 -7.60 4.21 2.17
C ALA A 120 -7.40 3.57 3.57
N PRO A 121 -8.36 3.60 4.51
CA PRO A 121 -8.22 2.92 5.80
C PRO A 121 -8.04 1.41 5.70
N LEU A 122 -8.63 0.74 4.69
CA LEU A 122 -8.42 -0.70 4.47
C LEU A 122 -6.98 -0.99 4.04
N LEU A 123 -6.44 -0.19 3.12
CA LEU A 123 -5.06 -0.32 2.67
C LEU A 123 -4.08 -0.01 3.81
N ASP A 124 -4.34 1.03 4.62
CA ASP A 124 -3.55 1.33 5.81
C ASP A 124 -3.56 0.18 6.82
N LEU A 125 -4.75 -0.37 7.10
CA LEU A 125 -4.89 -1.50 8.02
C LEU A 125 -4.11 -2.73 7.54
N ALA A 126 -4.21 -3.03 6.25
CA ALA A 126 -3.49 -4.16 5.66
C ALA A 126 -1.98 -4.08 5.91
N GLN A 127 -1.44 -2.88 5.83
CA GLN A 127 -0.06 -2.57 6.09
C GLN A 127 0.29 -2.67 7.58
N GLU A 128 -0.50 -2.03 8.44
CA GLU A 128 -0.31 -2.08 9.89
C GLU A 128 -0.28 -3.53 10.39
N MET A 129 -1.11 -4.39 9.81
CA MET A 129 -1.22 -5.79 10.21
C MET A 129 -0.02 -6.66 9.85
N ARG A 130 0.85 -6.23 8.93
CA ARG A 130 2.11 -6.92 8.64
C ARG A 130 3.10 -6.89 9.81
N GLY A 131 3.02 -5.87 10.66
CA GLY A 131 3.85 -5.73 11.85
C GLY A 131 3.42 -6.58 13.04
N TYR A 132 2.27 -7.24 12.95
CA TYR A 132 1.73 -8.07 14.04
C TYR A 132 1.81 -9.55 13.69
N ASP A 133 2.11 -10.39 14.68
CA ASP A 133 2.09 -11.86 14.56
C ASP A 133 0.65 -12.43 14.43
N TYR A 134 -0.20 -11.79 13.61
CA TYR A 134 -1.59 -12.20 13.44
C TYR A 134 -1.73 -13.57 12.78
N PHE A 135 -0.83 -13.92 11.87
CA PHE A 135 -0.99 -15.02 10.95
C PHE A 135 0.18 -16.00 10.93
N HIS A 136 0.97 -16.08 11.99
CA HIS A 136 2.04 -17.07 12.13
C HIS A 136 3.03 -17.19 10.97
N SER A 137 3.51 -16.19 10.38
CA SER A 137 4.33 -16.22 9.17
C SER A 137 3.59 -16.03 7.84
N GLU A 138 2.27 -16.01 7.81
CA GLU A 138 1.55 -15.68 6.59
C GLU A 138 1.31 -14.16 6.50
N ASP A 139 1.60 -13.57 5.34
CA ASP A 139 1.27 -12.16 5.07
C ASP A 139 -0.26 -12.00 5.01
N PRO A 140 -0.86 -11.04 5.76
CA PRO A 140 -2.31 -10.81 5.74
C PRO A 140 -2.88 -10.57 4.35
N ILE A 141 -2.13 -9.92 3.47
CA ILE A 141 -2.53 -9.62 2.08
C ILE A 141 -2.55 -10.90 1.25
N GLU A 142 -1.54 -11.78 1.40
CA GLU A 142 -1.55 -13.10 0.77
C GLU A 142 -2.74 -13.94 1.22
N VAL A 143 -3.03 -13.93 2.52
CA VAL A 143 -4.18 -14.64 3.08
C VAL A 143 -5.50 -14.08 2.54
N ALA A 144 -5.60 -12.76 2.43
CA ALA A 144 -6.77 -12.08 1.86
C ALA A 144 -6.83 -12.22 0.32
N ARG A 145 -5.74 -12.57 -0.35
CA ARG A 145 -5.62 -12.67 -1.82
C ARG A 145 -6.00 -11.38 -2.53
N ILE A 146 -5.60 -10.25 -1.98
CA ILE A 146 -5.87 -8.93 -2.55
C ILE A 146 -4.57 -8.41 -3.16
N VAL A 147 -4.66 -7.93 -4.40
CA VAL A 147 -3.56 -7.26 -5.09
C VAL A 147 -3.68 -5.77 -4.78
N VAL A 148 -2.81 -5.27 -3.91
CA VAL A 148 -2.90 -3.88 -3.41
C VAL A 148 -2.73 -2.87 -4.54
N SER A 149 -1.82 -3.11 -5.47
CA SER A 149 -1.63 -2.24 -6.64
C SER A 149 -2.84 -2.16 -7.56
N ASP A 150 -3.67 -3.21 -7.62
CA ASP A 150 -4.93 -3.18 -8.37
C ASP A 150 -5.94 -2.27 -7.67
N GLU A 151 -6.07 -2.37 -6.34
CA GLU A 151 -6.96 -1.54 -5.54
C GLU A 151 -6.55 -0.06 -5.57
N VAL A 152 -5.25 0.20 -5.49
CA VAL A 152 -4.71 1.56 -5.63
C VAL A 152 -4.96 2.10 -7.04
N THR A 153 -4.79 1.27 -8.08
CA THR A 153 -5.09 1.65 -9.46
C THR A 153 -6.56 2.03 -9.62
N LEU A 154 -7.46 1.22 -9.08
CA LEU A 154 -8.90 1.51 -9.11
C LEU A 154 -9.21 2.82 -8.40
N LEU A 155 -8.72 2.99 -7.16
CA LEU A 155 -8.94 4.21 -6.37
C LEU A 155 -8.45 5.45 -7.10
N TRP A 156 -7.20 5.45 -7.55
CA TRP A 156 -6.60 6.63 -8.18
C TRP A 156 -7.23 6.94 -9.54
N SER A 157 -7.54 5.92 -10.35
CA SER A 157 -8.25 6.13 -11.61
C SER A 157 -9.63 6.74 -11.39
N ARG A 158 -10.38 6.25 -10.40
CA ARG A 158 -11.71 6.79 -10.09
C ARG A 158 -11.66 8.21 -9.56
N VAL A 159 -10.67 8.53 -8.70
CA VAL A 159 -10.45 9.90 -8.24
C VAL A 159 -10.12 10.83 -9.42
N GLN A 160 -9.27 10.37 -10.35
CA GLN A 160 -8.93 11.16 -11.54
C GLN A 160 -10.16 11.38 -12.44
N ASP A 161 -10.91 10.33 -12.72
CA ASP A 161 -12.05 10.36 -13.62
C ASP A 161 -13.21 11.22 -13.10
N ARG A 162 -13.48 11.16 -11.80
CA ARG A 162 -14.65 11.81 -11.19
C ARG A 162 -14.34 13.18 -10.58
N LEU A 163 -13.17 13.35 -9.99
CA LEU A 163 -12.79 14.56 -9.25
C LEU A 163 -11.68 15.36 -9.95
N GLY A 164 -11.15 14.81 -11.03
CA GLY A 164 -10.10 15.42 -11.84
C GLY A 164 -8.69 15.25 -11.28
N PHE A 165 -7.71 15.57 -12.13
CA PHE A 165 -6.29 15.38 -11.83
C PHE A 165 -5.82 16.12 -10.57
N GLY A 166 -6.30 17.33 -10.33
CA GLY A 166 -5.93 18.10 -9.14
C GLY A 166 -6.32 17.41 -7.82
N ALA A 167 -7.44 16.67 -7.80
CA ALA A 167 -7.84 15.85 -6.65
C ALA A 167 -6.96 14.61 -6.53
N LEU A 168 -6.68 13.93 -7.66
CA LEU A 168 -5.74 12.82 -7.69
C LEU A 168 -4.39 13.22 -7.10
N ALA A 169 -3.77 14.29 -7.58
CA ALA A 169 -2.44 14.71 -7.12
C ALA A 169 -2.40 15.00 -5.62
N ARG A 170 -3.46 15.65 -5.08
CA ARG A 170 -3.56 15.94 -3.64
C ARG A 170 -3.71 14.67 -2.78
N SER A 171 -4.43 13.65 -3.25
CA SER A 171 -4.65 12.43 -2.48
C SER A 171 -3.56 11.38 -2.70
N ALA A 172 -3.14 11.17 -3.95
CA ALA A 172 -2.19 10.11 -4.31
C ALA A 172 -0.75 10.41 -3.88
N ALA A 173 -0.31 11.68 -3.86
CA ALA A 173 1.05 12.01 -3.46
C ALA A 173 1.37 11.62 -2.00
N PRO A 174 0.57 11.99 -0.97
CA PRO A 174 0.80 11.51 0.38
C PRO A 174 0.56 10.00 0.55
N GLN A 175 -0.36 9.41 -0.24
CA GLN A 175 -0.58 7.97 -0.25
C GLN A 175 0.63 7.23 -0.82
N LEU A 176 1.24 7.69 -1.91
CA LEU A 176 2.47 7.15 -2.46
C LEU A 176 3.59 7.13 -1.42
N VAL A 177 3.87 8.28 -0.79
CA VAL A 177 4.90 8.39 0.25
C VAL A 177 4.65 7.42 1.40
N ARG A 178 3.40 7.28 1.84
CA ARG A 178 3.04 6.41 2.95
C ARG A 178 3.10 4.94 2.55
N TRP A 179 2.47 4.58 1.44
CA TRP A 179 2.29 3.18 1.07
C TRP A 179 3.55 2.54 0.50
N GLU A 180 4.31 3.23 -0.36
CA GLU A 180 5.59 2.69 -0.84
C GLU A 180 6.71 2.76 0.19
N SER A 181 6.79 3.85 0.99
CA SER A 181 7.93 4.09 1.87
C SER A 181 7.89 3.35 3.19
N GLU A 182 6.71 2.98 3.68
CA GLU A 182 6.65 2.28 4.97
C GLU A 182 6.95 0.80 4.84
N HIS A 183 6.51 0.14 3.77
CA HIS A 183 6.60 -1.32 3.66
C HIS A 183 6.97 -1.87 2.29
N GLY A 184 7.04 -1.08 1.24
CA GLY A 184 7.34 -1.57 -0.11
C GLY A 184 6.42 -2.74 -0.52
N TRP A 185 5.13 -2.64 -0.26
CA TRP A 185 4.17 -3.75 -0.40
C TRP A 185 4.23 -4.44 -1.74
N THR A 186 4.37 -3.63 -2.76
CA THR A 186 4.38 -4.08 -4.14
C THR A 186 5.64 -4.84 -4.50
N ARG A 187 6.64 -4.86 -3.61
CA ARG A 187 7.96 -5.47 -3.88
C ARG A 187 8.37 -6.53 -2.88
N THR A 188 7.86 -6.45 -1.64
CA THR A 188 8.23 -7.35 -0.55
C THR A 188 7.09 -8.29 -0.21
N GLY A 189 7.40 -9.52 0.11
CA GLY A 189 6.43 -10.55 0.42
C GLY A 189 6.79 -11.84 -0.30
N PHE A 190 6.10 -12.91 0.05
CA PHE A 190 6.24 -14.20 -0.58
C PHE A 190 4.84 -14.67 -0.95
N GLY A 191 4.66 -15.21 -2.14
CA GLY A 191 3.43 -15.83 -2.53
C GLY A 191 2.86 -15.36 -3.87
N ARG A 192 1.66 -15.80 -4.19
CA ARG A 192 1.03 -15.60 -5.50
C ARG A 192 0.49 -14.18 -5.73
N VAL A 193 0.18 -13.46 -4.65
CA VAL A 193 -0.28 -12.07 -4.76
C VAL A 193 0.88 -11.19 -5.18
N ARG A 194 2.06 -11.39 -4.56
CA ARG A 194 3.28 -10.67 -4.92
C ARG A 194 3.61 -10.74 -6.41
N GLU A 195 3.44 -11.89 -7.04
CA GLU A 195 3.72 -12.08 -8.47
C GLU A 195 2.87 -11.18 -9.38
N LYS A 196 1.73 -10.69 -8.86
CA LYS A 196 0.81 -9.80 -9.57
C LYS A 196 0.98 -8.34 -9.20
N GLU A 197 1.66 -8.06 -8.07
CA GLU A 197 1.87 -6.70 -7.61
C GLU A 197 2.80 -5.92 -8.54
N THR A 198 2.44 -4.67 -8.77
CA THR A 198 3.26 -3.69 -9.48
C THR A 198 3.64 -2.56 -8.53
N SER A 199 4.71 -1.81 -8.83
CA SER A 199 5.03 -0.63 -8.03
C SER A 199 3.99 0.47 -8.21
N LEU A 200 3.77 1.26 -7.17
CA LEU A 200 2.88 2.43 -7.28
C LEU A 200 3.45 3.48 -8.23
N ALA A 201 4.76 3.51 -8.42
CA ALA A 201 5.42 4.28 -9.48
C ALA A 201 4.91 3.89 -10.87
N ALA A 202 4.83 2.58 -11.17
CA ALA A 202 4.29 2.08 -12.42
C ALA A 202 2.78 2.35 -12.58
N VAL A 203 2.02 2.38 -11.48
CA VAL A 203 0.61 2.81 -11.50
C VAL A 203 0.50 4.27 -11.90
N LEU A 204 1.29 5.16 -11.28
CA LEU A 204 1.31 6.58 -11.60
C LEU A 204 1.80 6.83 -13.02
N GLU A 205 2.79 6.09 -13.51
CA GLU A 205 3.26 6.22 -14.89
C GLU A 205 2.13 6.05 -15.90
N ARG A 206 1.19 5.15 -15.65
CA ARG A 206 0.03 4.93 -16.52
C ARG A 206 -1.03 6.04 -16.40
N LEU A 207 -1.15 6.69 -15.24
CA LEU A 207 -2.12 7.74 -14.98
C LEU A 207 -1.65 9.12 -15.40
N LEU A 208 -0.35 9.41 -15.26
CA LEU A 208 0.24 10.71 -15.57
C LEU A 208 0.65 10.78 -17.06
N THR A 209 -0.31 11.01 -17.93
CA THR A 209 -0.11 10.93 -19.39
C THR A 209 0.45 12.21 -20.02
N ALA A 210 0.26 13.38 -19.39
CA ALA A 210 0.69 14.67 -19.92
C ALA A 210 1.86 15.26 -19.12
N PRO A 211 2.78 16.02 -19.74
CA PRO A 211 3.96 16.60 -19.06
C PRO A 211 3.62 17.47 -17.84
N ASP A 212 2.60 18.30 -17.93
CA ASP A 212 2.16 19.19 -16.82
C ASP A 212 1.57 18.42 -15.64
N MET A 213 1.04 17.23 -15.87
CA MET A 213 0.60 16.36 -14.79
C MET A 213 1.80 15.92 -13.94
N TRP A 214 2.94 15.61 -14.57
CA TRP A 214 4.17 15.25 -13.85
C TRP A 214 4.67 16.39 -12.99
N VAL A 215 4.70 17.61 -13.53
CA VAL A 215 5.14 18.81 -12.82
C VAL A 215 4.23 19.08 -11.61
N THR A 216 2.93 19.06 -11.82
CA THR A 216 1.97 19.29 -10.72
C THR A 216 2.03 18.17 -9.67
N PHE A 217 2.18 16.92 -10.10
CA PHE A 217 2.27 15.79 -9.17
C PHE A 217 3.54 15.85 -8.31
N VAL A 218 4.70 16.19 -8.91
CA VAL A 218 5.94 16.29 -8.15
C VAL A 218 5.91 17.42 -7.12
N ASP A 219 5.21 18.52 -7.38
CA ASP A 219 5.02 19.57 -6.38
C ASP A 219 4.25 19.03 -5.17
N ARG A 220 3.16 18.30 -5.38
CA ARG A 220 2.39 17.64 -4.30
C ARG A 220 3.18 16.55 -3.59
N TYR A 221 4.02 15.83 -4.32
CA TYR A 221 4.91 14.84 -3.74
C TYR A 221 5.96 15.47 -2.81
N LEU A 222 6.58 16.57 -3.20
CA LEU A 222 7.50 17.32 -2.35
C LEU A 222 6.81 17.89 -1.11
N GLU A 223 5.59 18.40 -1.24
CA GLU A 223 4.77 18.82 -0.09
C GLU A 223 4.48 17.64 0.88
N ALA A 224 4.21 16.45 0.34
CA ALA A 224 4.01 15.26 1.14
C ALA A 224 5.28 14.83 1.91
N LEU A 225 6.45 14.94 1.29
CA LEU A 225 7.74 14.71 1.95
C LEU A 225 8.04 15.77 3.03
N ASP A 226 7.71 17.05 2.79
CA ASP A 226 7.80 18.10 3.82
C ASP A 226 6.96 17.76 5.04
N ALA A 227 5.73 17.28 4.84
CA ALA A 227 4.84 16.86 5.92
C ALA A 227 5.40 15.67 6.72
N VAL A 228 6.12 14.75 6.07
CA VAL A 228 6.85 13.67 6.76
C VAL A 228 7.97 14.23 7.62
N THR A 229 8.76 15.17 7.09
CA THR A 229 9.85 15.80 7.85
C THR A 229 9.34 16.47 9.13
N VAL A 230 8.20 17.16 9.05
CA VAL A 230 7.56 17.80 10.21
C VAL A 230 7.13 16.76 11.24
N ARG A 231 6.54 15.64 10.81
CA ARG A 231 6.15 14.54 11.70
C ARG A 231 7.36 13.86 12.35
N ASP A 232 8.40 13.59 11.58
CA ASP A 232 9.64 13.00 12.07
C ASP A 232 10.28 13.89 13.15
N ALA A 233 10.32 15.21 12.92
CA ALA A 233 10.82 16.18 13.89
C ALA A 233 9.97 16.27 15.17
N ALA A 234 8.65 16.16 15.07
CA ALA A 234 7.75 16.12 16.22
C ALA A 234 7.96 14.84 17.05
N THR A 235 8.12 13.70 16.38
CA THR A 235 8.38 12.40 17.02
C THR A 235 9.75 12.38 17.72
N ALA A 236 10.77 12.98 17.11
CA ALA A 236 12.10 13.12 17.70
C ALA A 236 12.09 13.92 19.03
N ARG A 237 11.28 14.98 19.11
CA ARG A 237 11.11 15.78 20.35
C ARG A 237 10.51 14.96 21.51
N HIS A 238 9.78 13.90 21.22
CA HIS A 238 9.21 12.99 22.22
C HIS A 238 10.11 11.79 22.52
N GLY A 239 11.42 11.87 22.20
CA GLY A 239 12.41 10.87 22.53
C GLY A 239 12.43 9.64 21.60
N ARG A 240 11.65 9.64 20.54
CA ARG A 240 11.72 8.63 19.46
C ARG A 240 12.54 9.22 18.32
N HIS A 241 13.77 8.79 18.19
CA HIS A 241 14.60 9.21 17.06
C HIS A 241 13.99 8.69 15.76
N SER A 242 13.66 9.61 14.83
CA SER A 242 13.56 9.27 13.41
C SER A 242 14.95 8.78 13.00
N SER A 243 15.13 7.49 12.90
CA SER A 243 16.43 6.92 12.64
C SER A 243 16.86 7.23 11.20
N ASP A 244 18.16 7.40 10.97
CA ASP A 244 18.72 7.44 9.60
C ASP A 244 18.21 6.27 8.77
N ARG A 245 17.98 5.13 9.41
CA ARG A 245 17.35 3.95 8.80
C ARG A 245 15.96 4.24 8.21
N GLY A 246 15.10 5.03 8.86
CA GLY A 246 13.77 5.38 8.31
C GLY A 246 13.88 6.24 7.05
N ARG A 247 14.85 7.16 7.00
CA ARG A 247 15.12 7.97 5.80
C ARG A 247 15.71 7.14 4.67
N GLU A 248 16.60 6.21 5.00
CA GLU A 248 17.19 5.27 4.04
C GLU A 248 16.15 4.32 3.48
N GLN A 249 15.33 3.72 4.34
CA GLN A 249 14.23 2.85 3.93
C GLN A 249 13.28 3.56 2.98
N ARG A 250 12.83 4.77 3.33
CA ARG A 250 11.94 5.58 2.49
C ARG A 250 12.55 5.89 1.12
N ALA A 251 13.83 6.25 1.07
CA ALA A 251 14.51 6.51 -0.19
C ALA A 251 14.61 5.24 -1.05
N GLY A 252 14.85 4.07 -0.44
CA GLY A 252 14.90 2.79 -1.12
C GLY A 252 13.53 2.38 -1.67
N ASP A 253 12.48 2.48 -0.85
CA ASP A 253 11.12 2.14 -1.27
C ASP A 253 10.64 3.03 -2.44
N LEU A 254 10.99 4.32 -2.41
CA LEU A 254 10.64 5.30 -3.44
C LEU A 254 11.65 5.40 -4.60
N ALA A 255 12.68 4.56 -4.64
CA ALA A 255 13.77 4.68 -5.62
C ALA A 255 13.28 4.58 -7.07
N GLU A 256 12.33 3.68 -7.36
CA GLU A 256 11.75 3.53 -8.70
C GLU A 256 11.00 4.80 -9.12
N TRP A 257 10.21 5.38 -8.21
CA TRP A 257 9.52 6.65 -8.43
C TRP A 257 10.52 7.79 -8.72
N HIS A 258 11.60 7.89 -7.94
CA HIS A 258 12.63 8.92 -8.15
C HIS A 258 13.31 8.78 -9.51
N LEU A 259 13.63 7.55 -9.93
CA LEU A 259 14.22 7.31 -11.25
C LEU A 259 13.24 7.60 -12.38
N LEU A 260 11.95 7.32 -12.19
CA LEU A 260 10.91 7.67 -13.15
C LEU A 260 10.81 9.19 -13.33
N LEU A 261 10.86 9.96 -12.23
CA LEU A 261 10.87 11.42 -12.29
C LEU A 261 12.06 11.95 -13.10
N LEU A 262 13.25 11.36 -12.96
CA LEU A 262 14.42 11.73 -13.79
C LEU A 262 14.13 11.57 -15.28
N GLY A 263 13.40 10.55 -15.68
CA GLY A 263 13.05 10.30 -17.08
C GLY A 263 11.92 11.19 -17.61
N ARG A 264 11.01 11.62 -16.76
CA ARG A 264 9.77 12.34 -17.14
C ARG A 264 9.86 13.85 -16.99
N LEU A 265 10.66 14.34 -16.07
CA LEU A 265 10.84 15.78 -15.85
C LEU A 265 11.94 16.33 -16.74
N SER A 266 11.61 17.33 -17.56
CA SER A 266 12.55 18.03 -18.44
C SER A 266 12.24 19.53 -18.51
N GLY A 267 13.27 20.36 -18.73
CA GLY A 267 13.13 21.82 -18.75
C GLY A 267 13.60 22.49 -17.45
N GLY A 268 13.75 23.82 -17.47
CA GLY A 268 14.34 24.59 -16.39
C GLY A 268 13.65 24.42 -15.03
N ASP A 269 12.32 24.56 -14.98
CA ASP A 269 11.55 24.40 -13.73
C ASP A 269 11.58 23.00 -13.15
N ALA A 270 11.88 21.99 -13.97
CA ALA A 270 12.03 20.60 -13.51
C ALA A 270 13.33 20.37 -12.74
N GLU A 271 14.39 21.07 -13.10
CA GLU A 271 15.70 20.94 -12.43
C GLU A 271 15.64 21.38 -10.97
N ASP A 272 14.95 22.48 -10.66
CA ASP A 272 14.79 22.96 -9.28
C ASP A 272 14.05 21.92 -8.41
N ARG A 273 13.06 21.22 -8.98
CA ARG A 273 12.32 20.15 -8.28
C ARG A 273 13.20 18.93 -8.02
N LEU A 274 14.03 18.56 -9.00
CA LEU A 274 14.95 17.45 -8.84
C LEU A 274 16.08 17.77 -7.85
N ASP A 275 16.56 19.02 -7.79
CA ASP A 275 17.52 19.47 -6.79
C ASP A 275 16.92 19.47 -5.39
N ARG A 276 15.68 19.95 -5.25
CA ARG A 276 14.96 19.88 -3.98
C ARG A 276 14.77 18.43 -3.54
N LEU A 277 14.43 17.52 -4.45
CA LEU A 277 14.32 16.09 -4.15
C LEU A 277 15.66 15.49 -3.75
N ALA A 278 16.74 15.80 -4.48
CA ALA A 278 18.09 15.31 -4.23
C ALA A 278 18.65 15.71 -2.85
N THR A 279 18.13 16.78 -2.26
CA THR A 279 18.58 17.33 -0.97
C THR A 279 17.52 17.21 0.12
N HIS A 280 16.40 16.52 -0.15
CA HIS A 280 15.25 16.51 0.74
C HIS A 280 15.56 15.83 2.08
N PRO A 281 15.27 16.47 3.25
CA PRO A 281 15.64 15.95 4.57
C PRO A 281 14.88 14.67 4.99
N ALA A 282 13.74 14.38 4.38
CA ALA A 282 13.00 13.14 4.62
C ALA A 282 13.65 11.89 4.01
N LEU A 283 14.65 12.06 3.12
CA LEU A 283 15.30 11.01 2.37
C LEU A 283 16.77 10.89 2.76
N GLY A 284 17.37 9.71 2.56
CA GLY A 284 18.77 9.47 2.86
C GLY A 284 19.30 8.16 2.27
N GLY A 285 20.55 7.86 2.55
CA GLY A 285 21.11 6.56 2.23
C GLY A 285 21.61 6.38 0.80
N PRO A 286 21.95 5.13 0.44
CA PRO A 286 22.59 4.81 -0.83
C PRO A 286 21.68 5.04 -2.03
N ASP A 287 20.36 4.83 -1.91
CA ASP A 287 19.39 5.02 -3.00
C ASP A 287 19.26 6.51 -3.37
N LEU A 288 19.24 7.41 -2.39
CA LEU A 288 19.30 8.86 -2.66
C LEU A 288 20.65 9.26 -3.28
N THR A 289 21.75 8.66 -2.83
CA THR A 289 23.08 8.89 -3.42
C THR A 289 23.11 8.42 -4.87
N TYR A 290 22.51 7.28 -5.16
CA TYR A 290 22.37 6.78 -6.53
C TYR A 290 21.49 7.70 -7.40
N PHE A 291 20.37 8.18 -6.87
CA PHE A 291 19.56 9.18 -7.57
C PHE A 291 20.38 10.43 -7.93
N ARG A 292 21.17 10.95 -6.98
CA ARG A 292 22.08 12.08 -7.24
C ARG A 292 23.13 11.75 -8.31
N ALA A 293 23.64 10.53 -8.33
CA ALA A 293 24.59 10.08 -9.35
C ALA A 293 23.95 10.11 -10.75
N ARG A 294 22.72 9.62 -10.87
CA ARG A 294 21.95 9.65 -12.13
C ARG A 294 21.62 11.08 -12.56
N LEU A 295 21.26 11.96 -11.62
CA LEU A 295 21.02 13.37 -11.89
C LEU A 295 22.27 14.09 -12.39
N ALA A 296 23.42 13.90 -11.72
CA ALA A 296 24.71 14.45 -12.14
C ALA A 296 25.13 13.95 -13.53
N HIS A 297 24.92 12.65 -13.82
CA HIS A 297 25.19 12.10 -15.15
C HIS A 297 24.33 12.77 -16.23
N ARG A 298 23.03 12.96 -15.99
CA ARG A 298 22.11 13.64 -16.91
C ARG A 298 22.58 15.08 -17.21
N ARG A 299 23.19 15.75 -16.25
CA ARG A 299 23.75 17.11 -16.39
C ARG A 299 25.14 17.16 -17.04
N GLY A 300 25.67 16.00 -17.38
CA GLY A 300 27.05 15.90 -17.95
C GLY A 300 28.18 15.99 -16.90
N GLU A 301 27.85 16.01 -15.61
CA GLU A 301 28.80 16.09 -14.49
C GLU A 301 29.41 14.72 -14.20
N GLN A 302 30.18 14.19 -15.17
CA GLN A 302 30.66 12.80 -15.18
C GLN A 302 31.53 12.46 -13.94
N ALA A 303 32.40 13.37 -13.49
CA ALA A 303 33.24 13.12 -12.33
C ALA A 303 32.44 13.00 -11.03
N ALA A 304 31.38 13.82 -10.86
CA ALA A 304 30.45 13.75 -9.73
C ALA A 304 29.64 12.48 -9.78
N ALA A 305 29.10 12.12 -10.95
CA ALA A 305 28.31 10.90 -11.15
C ALA A 305 29.10 9.63 -10.78
N ARG A 306 30.36 9.52 -11.26
CA ARG A 306 31.25 8.39 -10.94
C ARG A 306 31.56 8.28 -9.46
N ARG A 307 31.88 9.39 -8.80
CA ARG A 307 32.10 9.39 -7.34
C ARG A 307 30.86 8.94 -6.57
N LEU A 308 29.71 9.55 -6.86
CA LEU A 308 28.47 9.25 -6.15
C LEU A 308 27.99 7.80 -6.31
N VAL A 309 28.14 7.19 -7.50
CA VAL A 309 27.77 5.78 -7.67
C VAL A 309 28.76 4.86 -6.94
N SER A 310 30.04 5.19 -6.89
CA SER A 310 31.02 4.45 -6.09
C SER A 310 30.68 4.53 -4.59
N ASP A 311 30.33 5.72 -4.08
CA ASP A 311 29.88 5.92 -2.69
C ASP A 311 28.62 5.08 -2.36
N ALA A 312 27.66 5.00 -3.29
CA ALA A 312 26.49 4.15 -3.12
C ALA A 312 26.84 2.65 -3.07
N LEU A 313 27.78 2.23 -3.93
CA LEU A 313 28.29 0.84 -3.98
C LEU A 313 29.13 0.45 -2.76
N GLU A 314 29.78 1.39 -2.08
CA GLU A 314 30.44 1.08 -0.79
C GLU A 314 29.43 0.61 0.26
N ARG A 315 28.23 1.16 0.25
CA ARG A 315 27.15 0.80 1.20
C ARG A 315 26.34 -0.41 0.76
N LEU A 316 26.07 -0.54 -0.54
CA LEU A 316 25.31 -1.64 -1.16
C LEU A 316 26.09 -2.30 -2.31
N PRO A 317 27.19 -3.03 -2.01
CA PRO A 317 28.12 -3.53 -3.02
C PRO A 317 27.50 -4.55 -4.00
N GLY A 318 26.45 -5.22 -3.64
CA GLY A 318 25.73 -6.20 -4.47
C GLY A 318 24.55 -5.65 -5.26
N HIS A 319 24.25 -4.34 -5.17
CA HIS A 319 23.08 -3.76 -5.80
C HIS A 319 23.24 -3.68 -7.32
N GLN A 320 22.41 -4.44 -8.05
CA GLN A 320 22.58 -4.64 -9.50
C GLN A 320 22.41 -3.37 -10.33
N GLY A 321 21.43 -2.53 -9.98
CA GLY A 321 21.22 -1.26 -10.66
C GLY A 321 22.40 -0.32 -10.53
N TYR A 322 23.08 -0.30 -9.36
CA TYR A 322 24.27 0.53 -9.15
C TYR A 322 25.47 0.00 -9.91
N LEU A 323 25.69 -1.33 -9.89
CA LEU A 323 26.75 -1.98 -10.66
C LEU A 323 26.57 -1.77 -12.16
N GLY A 324 25.35 -1.94 -12.67
CA GLY A 324 25.03 -1.69 -14.08
C GLY A 324 25.36 -0.26 -14.50
N PHE A 325 24.91 0.71 -13.70
CA PHE A 325 25.16 2.12 -13.99
C PHE A 325 26.64 2.51 -13.82
N ALA A 326 27.33 1.99 -12.81
CA ALA A 326 28.77 2.23 -12.66
C ALA A 326 29.55 1.74 -13.88
N ASN A 327 29.23 0.56 -14.42
CA ASN A 327 29.81 0.03 -15.64
C ASN A 327 29.47 0.91 -16.87
N GLU A 328 28.21 1.36 -16.99
CA GLU A 328 27.75 2.23 -18.08
C GLU A 328 28.58 3.52 -18.18
N ILE A 329 28.84 4.16 -17.02
CA ILE A 329 29.60 5.44 -16.99
C ILE A 329 31.08 5.28 -16.76
N GLY A 330 31.60 4.07 -16.68
CA GLY A 330 33.03 3.77 -16.41
C GLY A 330 33.47 4.26 -15.04
N ALA A 331 32.64 4.08 -14.00
CA ALA A 331 33.02 4.42 -12.64
C ALA A 331 33.88 3.31 -12.01
N PRO A 332 34.87 3.66 -11.16
CA PRO A 332 35.65 2.66 -10.44
C PRO A 332 34.76 1.92 -9.44
N LEU A 333 34.86 0.59 -9.40
CA LEU A 333 34.14 -0.22 -8.44
C LEU A 333 34.93 -0.29 -7.12
N PRO A 334 34.29 -0.08 -5.96
CA PRO A 334 34.93 -0.36 -4.68
C PRO A 334 35.27 -1.87 -4.57
N ALA A 335 36.34 -2.21 -3.85
CA ALA A 335 36.81 -3.60 -3.71
C ALA A 335 35.75 -4.60 -3.28
N ARG A 336 34.83 -4.18 -2.39
CA ARG A 336 33.68 -5.00 -1.97
C ARG A 336 32.68 -5.25 -3.10
N ALA A 337 32.45 -4.26 -3.95
CA ALA A 337 31.56 -4.38 -5.11
C ALA A 337 32.17 -5.25 -6.20
N GLU A 338 33.48 -5.14 -6.43
CA GLU A 338 34.21 -6.05 -7.31
C GLU A 338 34.11 -7.50 -6.85
N ALA A 339 34.34 -7.76 -5.55
CA ALA A 339 34.22 -9.09 -4.97
C ALA A 339 32.79 -9.66 -5.10
N ALA A 340 31.76 -8.82 -4.87
CA ALA A 340 30.36 -9.21 -5.02
C ALA A 340 30.01 -9.53 -6.48
N ASN A 341 30.53 -8.75 -7.43
CA ASN A 341 30.32 -8.96 -8.86
C ASN A 341 30.99 -10.25 -9.33
N HIS A 342 32.22 -10.53 -8.94
CA HIS A 342 32.95 -11.76 -9.26
C HIS A 342 32.30 -13.03 -8.67
N SER A 343 31.81 -12.97 -7.43
CA SER A 343 31.14 -14.12 -6.81
C SER A 343 29.83 -14.48 -7.51
N ARG A 344 29.13 -13.51 -8.04
CA ARG A 344 27.91 -13.74 -8.83
C ARG A 344 28.22 -14.33 -10.19
N PHE A 345 29.22 -13.81 -10.89
CA PHE A 345 29.63 -14.34 -12.19
C PHE A 345 29.99 -15.83 -12.09
N ARG A 346 30.70 -16.24 -11.04
CA ARG A 346 31.00 -17.65 -10.77
C ARG A 346 29.74 -18.50 -10.53
N ARG A 347 28.72 -17.98 -9.83
CA ARG A 347 27.46 -18.73 -9.63
C ARG A 347 26.72 -18.96 -10.94
N LEU A 348 26.55 -17.93 -11.76
CA LEU A 348 25.90 -18.04 -13.06
C LEU A 348 26.59 -19.08 -13.95
N MET A 349 27.92 -19.05 -14.01
CA MET A 349 28.72 -20.03 -14.79
C MET A 349 28.66 -21.46 -14.21
N SER A 350 28.33 -21.63 -12.92
CA SER A 350 28.16 -22.96 -12.30
C SER A 350 26.72 -23.50 -12.42
N GLU A 351 25.74 -22.68 -12.77
CA GLU A 351 24.35 -23.09 -12.99
C GLU A 351 24.05 -23.43 -14.47
N GLU A 352 24.93 -23.01 -15.39
CA GLU A 352 24.83 -23.32 -16.84
C GLU A 352 25.66 -24.53 -17.27
N GLY A 353 26.42 -25.18 -16.39
CA GLY A 353 27.26 -26.36 -16.64
C GLY A 353 26.70 -27.58 -15.92
#